data_de734388433eed619485098d84b251b5
#
_entry.id   de734388433eed619485098d84b251b5
#
_cell.length_a   1.000
_cell.length_b   1.000
_cell.length_c   1.000
_cell.angle_alpha   90.00
_cell.angle_beta   90.00
_cell.angle_gamma   90.00
#
_symmetry.space_group_name_H-M   'P 1'
#
loop_
_entity.id
_entity.type
_entity.pdbx_description
1 polymer ?
#
loop_
_entity_poly.entity_id
_entity_poly.type
_entity_poly.pdbx_seq_one_letter_code
_entity_poly.pdbx_strand_id
1 'polypeptide(L)'
;MTVKLKPKQTIIALDVSSLEEIKSLLSIIDKDLFRLKVGKQLFTSQGPRAIDELRSFGFDIFLDLKLHDIPNTVSKSLANICNLGVWMTNIHLLGGKEMIEEASSTCLLYTSDAADETGR
;
A
#
# COMPACT_ATOMS: atom_id res chain seq x y z
N MET A 1 -21.73 25.00 5.30
CA MET A 1 -21.22 24.43 4.04
C MET A 1 -20.96 22.95 4.22
N THR A 2 -21.48 22.13 3.33
CA THR A 2 -21.29 20.67 3.40
C THR A 2 -20.19 20.27 2.45
N VAL A 3 -19.17 19.57 2.97
CA VAL A 3 -18.09 19.02 2.15
C VAL A 3 -18.46 17.58 1.79
N LYS A 4 -18.54 17.29 0.50
CA LYS A 4 -18.75 15.93 0.03
C LYS A 4 -17.39 15.25 -0.24
N LEU A 5 -17.17 14.10 0.37
CA LEU A 5 -16.01 13.27 0.05
C LEU A 5 -16.25 12.58 -1.29
N LYS A 6 -15.29 12.69 -2.17
CA LYS A 6 -15.27 11.88 -3.39
C LYS A 6 -14.82 10.46 -3.03
N PRO A 7 -15.35 9.43 -3.72
CA PRO A 7 -14.93 8.07 -3.45
C PRO A 7 -13.42 7.90 -3.50
N LYS A 8 -12.89 7.22 -2.50
CA LYS A 8 -11.47 6.82 -2.42
C LYS A 8 -10.45 7.98 -2.39
N GLN A 9 -10.88 9.17 -1.98
CA GLN A 9 -9.96 10.31 -1.76
C GLN A 9 -9.44 10.38 -0.33
N THR A 10 -10.07 9.68 0.60
CA THR A 10 -9.66 9.66 2.00
C THR A 10 -9.08 8.31 2.34
N ILE A 11 -7.95 8.33 3.03
CA ILE A 11 -7.22 7.13 3.44
C ILE A 11 -7.24 7.08 4.97
N ILE A 12 -7.69 5.97 5.51
CA ILE A 12 -7.70 5.74 6.96
C ILE A 12 -6.40 5.03 7.35
N ALA A 13 -5.67 5.62 8.29
CA ALA A 13 -4.43 5.03 8.81
C ALA A 13 -4.75 3.98 9.86
N LEU A 14 -4.28 2.76 9.66
CA LEU A 14 -4.46 1.66 10.60
C LEU A 14 -3.22 1.54 11.50
N ASP A 15 -3.11 2.43 12.47
CA ASP A 15 -1.98 2.47 13.40
C ASP A 15 -2.24 1.58 14.61
N VAL A 16 -2.32 0.28 14.35
CA VAL A 16 -2.57 -0.77 15.33
C VAL A 16 -1.54 -1.88 15.15
N SER A 17 -1.38 -2.73 16.16
CA SER A 17 -0.47 -3.88 16.10
C SER A 17 -1.16 -5.17 15.69
N SER A 18 -2.49 -5.19 15.66
CA SER A 18 -3.27 -6.37 15.27
C SER A 18 -4.57 -5.97 14.61
N LEU A 19 -4.95 -6.68 13.54
CA LEU A 19 -6.23 -6.50 12.88
C LEU A 19 -7.39 -6.93 13.77
N GLU A 20 -7.16 -7.82 14.72
CA GLU A 20 -8.21 -8.25 15.66
C GLU A 20 -8.77 -7.07 16.46
N GLU A 21 -7.93 -6.07 16.78
CA GLU A 21 -8.33 -4.87 17.51
C GLU A 21 -9.36 -4.03 16.76
N ILE A 22 -9.40 -4.13 15.42
CA ILE A 22 -10.20 -3.28 14.58
C ILE A 22 -11.19 -4.06 13.69
N LYS A 23 -11.33 -5.36 13.89
CA LYS A 23 -12.22 -6.18 13.05
C LYS A 23 -13.65 -5.65 13.00
N SER A 24 -14.17 -5.23 14.14
CA SER A 24 -15.51 -4.67 14.21
C SER A 24 -15.63 -3.33 13.45
N LEU A 25 -14.55 -2.54 13.47
CA LEU A 25 -14.52 -1.27 12.73
C LEU A 25 -14.45 -1.49 11.22
N LEU A 26 -13.73 -2.52 10.77
CA LEU A 26 -13.63 -2.83 9.35
C LEU A 26 -14.98 -3.14 8.72
N SER A 27 -15.90 -3.71 9.50
CA SER A 27 -17.23 -4.04 9.01
C SER A 27 -18.12 -2.82 8.76
N ILE A 28 -17.82 -1.68 9.38
CA ILE A 28 -18.58 -0.44 9.23
C ILE A 28 -17.94 0.59 8.32
N ILE A 29 -16.69 0.36 7.91
CA ILE A 29 -15.98 1.25 6.97
C ILE A 29 -16.43 0.91 5.55
N ASP A 30 -16.88 1.92 4.81
CA ASP A 30 -17.28 1.76 3.42
C ASP A 30 -16.04 1.62 2.52
N LYS A 31 -15.82 0.42 2.01
CA LYS A 31 -14.69 0.11 1.13
C LYS A 31 -14.73 0.85 -0.21
N ASP A 32 -15.90 1.31 -0.63
CA ASP A 32 -16.05 2.05 -1.87
C ASP A 32 -15.74 3.54 -1.69
N LEU A 33 -15.72 4.01 -0.44
CA LEU A 33 -15.44 5.40 -0.10
C LEU A 33 -14.01 5.62 0.42
N PHE A 34 -13.46 4.67 1.15
CA PHE A 34 -12.17 4.82 1.82
C PHE A 34 -11.14 3.81 1.35
N ARG A 35 -9.87 4.24 1.33
CA ARG A 35 -8.71 3.37 1.27
C ARG A 35 -8.11 3.24 2.65
N LEU A 36 -7.31 2.22 2.87
CA LEU A 36 -6.65 1.98 4.15
C LEU A 36 -5.14 2.08 3.99
N LYS A 37 -4.49 2.66 4.99
CA LYS A 37 -3.02 2.71 5.03
C LYS A 37 -2.53 1.73 6.09
N VAL A 38 -1.59 0.86 5.68
CA VAL A 38 -0.83 -0.01 6.57
C VAL A 38 0.57 0.55 6.67
N GLY A 39 0.96 0.94 7.87
CA GLY A 39 2.30 1.46 8.13
C GLY A 39 3.19 0.41 8.78
N LYS A 40 4.34 0.88 9.28
CA LYS A 40 5.34 0.00 9.90
C LYS A 40 4.83 -0.76 11.10
N GLN A 41 3.99 -0.13 11.93
CA GLN A 41 3.49 -0.75 13.15
C GLN A 41 2.73 -2.04 12.86
N LEU A 42 1.75 -2.00 11.98
CA LEU A 42 0.96 -3.19 11.64
C LEU A 42 1.76 -4.16 10.79
N PHE A 43 2.52 -3.66 9.82
CA PHE A 43 3.27 -4.52 8.90
C PHE A 43 4.39 -5.29 9.60
N THR A 44 5.11 -4.67 10.54
CA THR A 44 6.15 -5.37 11.30
C THR A 44 5.58 -6.39 12.28
N SER A 45 4.35 -6.17 12.74
CA SER A 45 3.66 -7.11 13.62
C SER A 45 3.08 -8.31 12.85
N GLN A 46 2.40 -8.08 11.75
CA GLN A 46 1.62 -9.11 11.06
C GLN A 46 2.13 -9.47 9.65
N GLY A 47 3.02 -8.67 9.10
CA GLY A 47 3.63 -8.93 7.78
C GLY A 47 2.65 -8.85 6.62
N PRO A 48 2.99 -9.50 5.48
CA PRO A 48 2.17 -9.49 4.27
C PRO A 48 0.75 -10.02 4.48
N ARG A 49 0.56 -10.85 5.47
CA ARG A 49 -0.73 -11.42 5.82
C ARG A 49 -1.78 -10.36 6.14
N ALA A 50 -1.37 -9.22 6.75
CA ALA A 50 -2.27 -8.10 7.00
C ALA A 50 -2.81 -7.53 5.69
N ILE A 51 -1.96 -7.42 4.68
CA ILE A 51 -2.36 -6.92 3.37
C ILE A 51 -3.40 -7.85 2.73
N ASP A 52 -3.12 -9.14 2.72
CA ASP A 52 -4.02 -10.14 2.13
C ASP A 52 -5.38 -10.13 2.82
N GLU A 53 -5.40 -10.04 4.14
CA GLU A 53 -6.63 -10.02 4.92
C GLU A 53 -7.46 -8.77 4.62
N LEU A 54 -6.84 -7.59 4.62
CA LEU A 54 -7.53 -6.34 4.30
C LEU A 54 -8.05 -6.30 2.86
N ARG A 55 -7.28 -6.85 1.93
CA ARG A 55 -7.73 -6.96 0.53
C ARG A 55 -8.90 -7.93 0.39
N SER A 56 -8.96 -8.96 1.19
CA SER A 56 -10.10 -9.89 1.19
C SER A 56 -11.42 -9.21 1.60
N PHE A 57 -11.35 -8.14 2.38
CA PHE A 57 -12.50 -7.29 2.69
C PHE A 57 -12.86 -6.33 1.56
N GLY A 58 -12.04 -6.25 0.52
CA GLY A 58 -12.30 -5.40 -0.65
C GLY A 58 -11.65 -4.02 -0.63
N PHE A 59 -10.75 -3.76 0.31
CA PHE A 59 -10.09 -2.46 0.40
C PHE A 59 -8.88 -2.34 -0.52
N ASP A 60 -8.68 -1.15 -1.09
CA ASP A 60 -7.41 -0.75 -1.69
C ASP A 60 -6.45 -0.33 -0.57
N ILE A 61 -5.22 -0.82 -0.61
CA ILE A 61 -4.24 -0.62 0.45
C ILE A 61 -3.08 0.28 0.01
N PHE A 62 -2.79 1.27 0.83
CA PHE A 62 -1.55 2.03 0.75
C PHE A 62 -0.57 1.43 1.77
N LEU A 63 0.51 0.81 1.28
CA LEU A 63 1.56 0.27 2.16
C LEU A 63 2.64 1.33 2.35
N ASP A 64 2.67 1.92 3.55
CA ASP A 64 3.52 3.05 3.90
C ASP A 64 4.71 2.58 4.73
N LEU A 65 5.78 2.17 4.06
CA LEU A 65 7.02 1.73 4.71
C LEU A 65 8.14 2.77 4.61
N LYS A 66 8.00 3.76 3.76
CA LYS A 66 9.00 4.81 3.52
C LYS A 66 10.37 4.21 3.24
N LEU A 67 10.45 3.34 2.23
CA LEU A 67 11.67 2.62 1.89
C LEU A 67 12.83 3.59 1.68
N HIS A 68 13.94 3.32 2.33
CA HIS A 68 15.13 4.15 2.32
C HIS A 68 16.36 3.23 2.43
N ASP A 69 16.92 2.86 1.31
CA ASP A 69 17.99 1.89 1.24
C ASP A 69 18.77 2.10 -0.06
N ILE A 70 19.80 1.27 -0.29
CA ILE A 70 20.51 1.31 -1.56
C ILE A 70 19.55 0.98 -2.72
N PRO A 71 19.80 1.51 -3.93
CA PRO A 71 18.84 1.39 -5.04
C PRO A 71 18.40 -0.03 -5.35
N ASN A 72 19.32 -0.99 -5.35
CA ASN A 72 19.00 -2.38 -5.64
C ASN A 72 18.06 -3.01 -4.62
N THR A 73 18.26 -2.72 -3.34
CA THR A 73 17.39 -3.23 -2.27
C THR A 73 16.00 -2.63 -2.36
N VAL A 74 15.90 -1.34 -2.64
CA VAL A 74 14.60 -0.66 -2.83
C VAL A 74 13.88 -1.26 -4.04
N SER A 75 14.56 -1.46 -5.15
CA SER A 75 14.00 -2.07 -6.34
C SER A 75 13.40 -3.45 -6.05
N LYS A 76 14.16 -4.32 -5.42
CA LYS A 76 13.69 -5.67 -5.08
C LYS A 76 12.56 -5.66 -4.07
N SER A 77 12.61 -4.77 -3.10
CA SER A 77 11.54 -4.61 -2.11
C SER A 77 10.24 -4.15 -2.77
N LEU A 78 10.33 -3.20 -3.69
CA LEU A 78 9.16 -2.72 -4.45
C LEU A 78 8.56 -3.82 -5.32
N ALA A 79 9.39 -4.66 -5.93
CA ALA A 79 8.90 -5.81 -6.69
C ALA A 79 8.06 -6.74 -5.81
N ASN A 80 8.54 -7.03 -4.61
CA ASN A 80 7.81 -7.83 -3.65
C ASN A 80 6.50 -7.16 -3.22
N ILE A 81 6.54 -5.85 -2.99
CA ILE A 81 5.35 -5.07 -2.61
C ILE A 81 4.31 -5.08 -3.73
N CYS A 82 4.74 -4.92 -4.97
CA CYS A 82 3.83 -4.99 -6.12
C CYS A 82 3.12 -6.35 -6.19
N ASN A 83 3.82 -7.42 -5.87
CA ASN A 83 3.24 -8.77 -5.84
C ASN A 83 2.20 -8.96 -4.72
N LEU A 84 2.21 -8.11 -3.71
CA LEU A 84 1.17 -8.14 -2.66
C LEU A 84 -0.16 -7.55 -3.15
N GLY A 85 -0.15 -6.86 -4.28
CA GLY A 85 -1.37 -6.27 -4.85
C GLY A 85 -1.81 -4.99 -4.15
N VAL A 86 -0.90 -4.24 -3.57
CA VAL A 86 -1.23 -2.94 -2.98
C VAL A 86 -1.60 -1.93 -4.06
N TRP A 87 -2.44 -0.98 -3.68
CA TRP A 87 -2.81 0.12 -4.58
C TRP A 87 -1.68 1.15 -4.71
N MET A 88 -0.97 1.43 -3.60
CA MET A 88 0.10 2.44 -3.56
C MET A 88 1.12 2.08 -2.49
N THR A 89 2.36 2.45 -2.72
CA THR A 89 3.42 2.43 -1.71
C THR A 89 4.26 3.69 -1.84
N ASN A 90 5.25 3.86 -0.98
CA ASN A 90 6.09 5.05 -0.99
C ASN A 90 7.56 4.72 -0.78
N ILE A 91 8.41 5.71 -1.05
CA ILE A 91 9.84 5.70 -0.76
C ILE A 91 10.20 7.00 -0.05
N HIS A 92 11.34 7.03 0.63
CA HIS A 92 11.82 8.21 1.31
C HIS A 92 12.61 9.09 0.34
N LEU A 93 12.25 10.38 0.24
CA LEU A 93 12.90 11.31 -0.66
C LEU A 93 14.42 11.42 -0.44
N LEU A 94 14.86 11.34 0.81
CA LEU A 94 16.27 11.45 1.17
C LEU A 94 17.13 10.26 0.75
N GLY A 95 16.55 9.23 0.17
CA GLY A 95 17.30 8.09 -0.38
C GLY A 95 18.15 8.45 -1.60
N GLY A 96 17.87 9.58 -2.24
CA GLY A 96 18.69 10.12 -3.31
C GLY A 96 18.19 9.77 -4.70
N LYS A 97 18.82 10.39 -5.69
CA LYS A 97 18.41 10.31 -7.09
C LYS A 97 18.40 8.88 -7.62
N GLU A 98 19.47 8.13 -7.38
CA GLU A 98 19.59 6.76 -7.91
C GLU A 98 18.52 5.83 -7.36
N MET A 99 18.22 5.94 -6.06
CA MET A 99 17.15 5.17 -5.43
C MET A 99 15.79 5.50 -6.05
N ILE A 100 15.52 6.79 -6.27
CA ILE A 100 14.25 7.24 -6.85
C ILE A 100 14.10 6.75 -8.28
N GLU A 101 15.16 6.82 -9.09
CA GLU A 101 15.14 6.34 -10.47
C GLU A 101 14.90 4.83 -10.55
N GLU A 102 15.58 4.04 -9.72
CA GLU A 102 15.37 2.59 -9.65
C GLU A 102 13.95 2.25 -9.20
N ALA A 103 13.45 2.96 -8.21
CA ALA A 103 12.09 2.78 -7.73
C ALA A 103 11.06 3.05 -8.84
N SER A 104 11.23 4.14 -9.56
CA SER A 104 10.35 4.51 -10.66
C SER A 104 10.35 3.45 -11.77
N SER A 105 11.52 2.98 -12.16
CA SER A 105 11.66 1.94 -13.20
C SER A 105 10.98 0.63 -12.79
N THR A 106 11.14 0.22 -11.54
CA THR A 106 10.51 -1.00 -11.02
C THR A 106 8.99 -0.88 -11.02
N CYS A 107 8.46 0.25 -10.54
CA CYS A 107 7.02 0.47 -10.51
C CYS A 107 6.40 0.48 -11.91
N LEU A 108 7.05 1.11 -12.89
CA LEU A 108 6.58 1.12 -14.27
C LEU A 108 6.53 -0.29 -14.86
N LEU A 109 7.57 -1.09 -14.63
CA LEU A 109 7.63 -2.46 -15.12
C LEU A 109 6.48 -3.31 -14.59
N TYR A 110 6.27 -3.30 -13.28
CA TYR A 110 5.22 -4.10 -12.64
C TYR A 110 3.82 -3.61 -12.97
N THR A 111 3.61 -2.31 -13.08
CA THR A 111 2.33 -1.75 -13.50
C THR A 111 1.98 -2.17 -14.92
N SER A 112 2.94 -2.15 -15.82
CA SER A 112 2.75 -2.58 -17.22
C SER A 112 2.44 -4.07 -17.30
N ASP A 113 3.17 -4.91 -16.58
CA ASP A 113 2.93 -6.36 -16.54
C ASP A 113 1.55 -6.69 -15.98
N ALA A 114 1.15 -6.03 -14.89
CA ALA A 114 -0.17 -6.23 -14.32
C ALA A 114 -1.28 -5.82 -15.28
N ALA A 115 -1.12 -4.72 -16.01
CA ALA A 115 -2.07 -4.29 -17.03
C ALA A 115 -2.19 -5.30 -18.17
N ASP A 116 -1.07 -5.82 -18.65
CA ASP A 116 -1.04 -6.83 -19.71
C ASP A 116 -1.69 -8.15 -19.27
N GLU A 117 -1.37 -8.64 -18.08
CA GLU A 117 -1.91 -9.89 -17.54
C GLU A 117 -3.42 -9.83 -17.34
N THR A 118 -3.94 -8.70 -16.95
CA THR A 118 -5.36 -8.56 -16.61
C THR A 118 -6.22 -8.10 -17.78
N GLY A 119 -5.60 -7.74 -18.89
CA GLY A 119 -6.31 -7.24 -20.07
C GLY A 119 -6.96 -5.87 -19.86
N ARG A 120 -6.50 -5.15 -18.90
CA ARG A 120 -7.01 -3.81 -18.58
C ARG A 120 -6.47 -2.74 -19.49
#